data_1d62941efc3a6b526cd5afab9dfe0c71
#
_entry.id   1d62941efc3a6b526cd5afab9dfe0c71
#
_cell.length_a   1.000
_cell.length_b   1.000
_cell.length_c   1.000
_cell.angle_alpha   90.00
_cell.angle_beta   90.00
_cell.angle_gamma   90.00
#
_symmetry.space_group_name_H-M   'P 1'
#
loop_
_entity.id
_entity.type
_entity.pdbx_description
1 polymer ?
#
loop_
_entity_poly.entity_id
_entity_poly.type
_entity_poly.pdbx_seq_one_letter_code
_entity_poly.pdbx_strand_id
1 'polypeptide(L)'
;MKAFLFVTDLDHTLVGNDKALVELSEILSQHRQEYGTKIVYSTGRSPLLYRELQVEQNLLQPDALVCSVGTEIYLNHSDTPDAEWSDILASGWNRELIFSVTQSFPELEPQPDSEQRPFKVSFFLKEEFADKILPQIETKLQKYGLNIKLIYSSGIDLDIVPHKSDKGQAMQFLRQKWKFAAEQTVVCGDSGNDIALFAVGNERGIIVGNARPELLKWHTEYPADYRYLAQDDCAGGILEGLKYFGFL
;
A
#
# COMPACT_ATOMS: atom_id res chain seq x y z
N MET A 1 3.72 -15.00 23.32
CA MET A 1 3.83 -14.43 21.97
C MET A 1 4.85 -13.28 21.97
N LYS A 2 5.28 -12.74 20.83
CA LYS A 2 6.23 -11.63 20.72
C LYS A 2 5.60 -10.51 19.91
N ALA A 3 6.02 -9.27 20.14
CA ALA A 3 5.63 -8.13 19.31
C ALA A 3 5.94 -8.41 17.84
N PHE A 4 5.07 -7.98 16.96
CA PHE A 4 5.27 -8.01 15.51
C PHE A 4 4.81 -6.68 14.86
N LEU A 5 5.23 -6.45 13.64
CA LEU A 5 4.77 -5.35 12.81
C LEU A 5 3.67 -5.86 11.89
N PHE A 6 2.45 -5.37 12.09
CA PHE A 6 1.30 -5.68 11.27
C PHE A 6 1.06 -4.55 10.27
N VAL A 7 1.18 -4.83 8.98
CA VAL A 7 0.99 -3.88 7.89
C VAL A 7 -0.11 -4.40 6.96
N THR A 8 -1.17 -3.65 6.76
CA THR A 8 -2.28 -4.09 5.91
C THR A 8 -2.76 -2.98 5.00
N ASP A 9 -3.10 -3.36 3.76
CA ASP A 9 -4.00 -2.55 2.96
C ASP A 9 -5.39 -2.50 3.60
N LEU A 10 -6.24 -1.56 3.17
CA LEU A 10 -7.57 -1.33 3.73
C LEU A 10 -8.68 -1.87 2.84
N ASP A 11 -8.86 -1.30 1.66
CA ASP A 11 -9.99 -1.62 0.77
C ASP A 11 -9.90 -3.05 0.25
N HIS A 12 -10.93 -3.83 0.46
CA HIS A 12 -10.99 -5.26 0.08
C HIS A 12 -9.92 -6.16 0.74
N THR A 13 -9.07 -5.61 1.63
CA THR A 13 -8.07 -6.35 2.40
C THR A 13 -8.45 -6.42 3.88
N LEU A 14 -8.47 -5.29 4.59
CA LEU A 14 -8.93 -5.23 5.98
C LEU A 14 -10.44 -5.08 6.04
N VAL A 15 -10.99 -4.22 5.17
CA VAL A 15 -12.41 -3.85 5.10
C VAL A 15 -13.13 -4.71 4.07
N GLY A 16 -14.38 -5.10 4.37
CA GLY A 16 -15.24 -5.88 3.48
C GLY A 16 -15.86 -7.11 4.15
N ASN A 17 -15.42 -7.47 5.36
CA ASN A 17 -16.03 -8.48 6.22
C ASN A 17 -16.12 -7.94 7.64
N ASP A 18 -17.23 -7.29 7.99
CA ASP A 18 -17.41 -6.54 9.24
C ASP A 18 -17.23 -7.42 10.48
N LYS A 19 -17.72 -8.66 10.44
CA LYS A 19 -17.60 -9.59 11.57
C LYS A 19 -16.13 -9.94 11.85
N ALA A 20 -15.40 -10.31 10.80
CA ALA A 20 -13.98 -10.64 10.91
C ALA A 20 -13.14 -9.42 11.27
N LEU A 21 -13.52 -8.21 10.77
CA LEU A 21 -12.86 -6.96 11.12
C LEU A 21 -12.95 -6.65 12.61
N VAL A 22 -14.13 -6.84 13.23
CA VAL A 22 -14.31 -6.66 14.67
C VAL A 22 -13.43 -7.63 15.45
N GLU A 23 -13.47 -8.93 15.12
CA GLU A 23 -12.66 -9.97 15.76
C GLU A 23 -11.15 -9.66 15.66
N LEU A 24 -10.68 -9.35 14.46
CA LEU A 24 -9.27 -8.99 14.21
C LEU A 24 -8.86 -7.75 15.00
N SER A 25 -9.72 -6.73 15.03
CA SER A 25 -9.46 -5.49 15.76
C SER A 25 -9.30 -5.72 17.26
N GLU A 26 -10.16 -6.54 17.88
CA GLU A 26 -10.05 -6.90 19.28
C GLU A 26 -8.74 -7.63 19.57
N ILE A 27 -8.39 -8.64 18.75
CA ILE A 27 -7.15 -9.41 18.88
C ILE A 27 -5.91 -8.51 18.73
N LEU A 28 -5.88 -7.67 17.71
CA LEU A 28 -4.74 -6.76 17.48
C LEU A 28 -4.62 -5.72 18.59
N SER A 29 -5.74 -5.21 19.10
CA SER A 29 -5.75 -4.26 20.22
C SER A 29 -5.17 -4.89 21.48
N GLN A 30 -5.60 -6.11 21.82
CA GLN A 30 -5.06 -6.86 22.95
C GLN A 30 -3.56 -7.16 22.75
N HIS A 31 -3.19 -7.67 21.58
CA HIS A 31 -1.79 -8.01 21.28
C HIS A 31 -0.86 -6.80 21.32
N ARG A 32 -1.36 -5.61 20.92
CA ARG A 32 -0.66 -4.33 21.07
C ARG A 32 -0.40 -4.00 22.53
N GLN A 33 -1.42 -4.14 23.38
CA GLN A 33 -1.32 -3.84 24.82
C GLN A 33 -0.39 -4.80 25.55
N GLU A 34 -0.43 -6.09 25.23
CA GLU A 34 0.34 -7.12 25.93
C GLU A 34 1.79 -7.22 25.45
N TYR A 35 2.04 -7.09 24.15
CA TYR A 35 3.34 -7.40 23.55
C TYR A 35 3.99 -6.21 22.84
N GLY A 36 3.27 -5.11 22.62
CA GLY A 36 3.81 -3.94 21.93
C GLY A 36 3.80 -4.07 20.39
N THR A 37 2.92 -4.89 19.83
CA THR A 37 2.70 -4.98 18.38
C THR A 37 2.38 -3.62 17.79
N LYS A 38 2.95 -3.34 16.61
CA LYS A 38 2.72 -2.10 15.86
C LYS A 38 1.75 -2.36 14.71
N ILE A 39 0.79 -1.48 14.53
CA ILE A 39 -0.22 -1.54 13.47
C ILE A 39 0.02 -0.42 12.47
N VAL A 40 0.13 -0.78 11.21
CA VAL A 40 0.30 0.13 10.07
C VAL A 40 -0.82 -0.12 9.07
N TYR A 41 -1.51 0.94 8.70
CA TYR A 41 -2.38 0.93 7.53
C TYR A 41 -1.65 1.49 6.33
N SER A 42 -1.72 0.80 5.19
CA SER A 42 -1.00 1.17 3.96
C SER A 42 -1.98 1.18 2.78
N THR A 43 -2.49 2.35 2.45
CA THR A 43 -3.60 2.52 1.51
C THR A 43 -3.26 3.39 0.30
N GLY A 44 -3.98 3.18 -0.81
CA GLY A 44 -4.00 4.09 -1.96
C GLY A 44 -4.73 5.42 -1.68
N ARG A 45 -5.62 5.42 -0.69
CA ARG A 45 -6.44 6.59 -0.33
C ARG A 45 -5.58 7.78 0.09
N SER A 46 -6.09 8.98 -0.19
CA SER A 46 -5.58 10.20 0.42
C SER A 46 -5.88 10.23 1.93
N PRO A 47 -5.19 11.07 2.73
CA PRO A 47 -5.48 11.20 4.16
C PRO A 47 -6.93 11.58 4.47
N LEU A 48 -7.58 12.36 3.58
CA LEU A 48 -8.98 12.73 3.74
C LEU A 48 -9.89 11.50 3.62
N LEU A 49 -9.77 10.76 2.53
CA LEU A 49 -10.57 9.55 2.29
C LEU A 49 -10.30 8.45 3.32
N TYR A 50 -9.06 8.36 3.84
CA TYR A 50 -8.77 7.46 4.96
C TYR A 50 -9.55 7.84 6.23
N ARG A 51 -9.61 9.12 6.59
CA ARG A 51 -10.35 9.58 7.78
C ARG A 51 -11.85 9.27 7.69
N GLU A 52 -12.42 9.43 6.51
CA GLU A 52 -13.81 9.06 6.25
C GLU A 52 -14.01 7.56 6.48
N LEU A 53 -13.17 6.71 5.87
CA LEU A 53 -13.23 5.25 6.05
C LEU A 53 -13.00 4.83 7.51
N GLN A 54 -12.07 5.48 8.20
CA GLN A 54 -11.77 5.17 9.61
C GLN A 54 -13.00 5.35 10.51
N VAL A 55 -13.75 6.43 10.28
CA VAL A 55 -14.99 6.71 11.02
C VAL A 55 -16.10 5.74 10.61
N GLU A 56 -16.29 5.52 9.32
CA GLU A 56 -17.32 4.64 8.78
C GLU A 56 -17.16 3.19 9.27
N GLN A 57 -15.93 2.68 9.25
CA GLN A 57 -15.61 1.28 9.58
C GLN A 57 -15.14 1.09 11.02
N ASN A 58 -15.13 2.14 11.83
CA ASN A 58 -14.64 2.13 13.21
C ASN A 58 -13.26 1.46 13.34
N LEU A 59 -12.32 1.82 12.45
CA LEU A 59 -10.99 1.21 12.41
C LEU A 59 -10.18 1.58 13.65
N LEU A 60 -9.36 0.63 14.12
CA LEU A 60 -8.35 0.91 15.15
C LEU A 60 -7.46 2.07 14.71
N GLN A 61 -7.06 2.88 15.69
CA GLN A 61 -6.05 3.91 15.43
C GLN A 61 -4.69 3.23 15.17
N PRO A 62 -4.05 3.41 14.00
CA PRO A 62 -2.77 2.79 13.70
C PRO A 62 -1.61 3.54 14.36
N ASP A 63 -0.46 2.87 14.55
CA ASP A 63 0.79 3.49 14.99
C ASP A 63 1.43 4.32 13.86
N ALA A 64 1.22 3.90 12.61
CA ALA A 64 1.52 4.68 11.42
C ALA A 64 0.46 4.50 10.35
N LEU A 65 0.20 5.56 9.60
CA LEU A 65 -0.63 5.56 8.42
C LEU A 65 0.24 5.86 7.20
N VAL A 66 0.25 4.95 6.24
CA VAL A 66 0.87 5.11 4.93
C VAL A 66 -0.24 5.38 3.93
N CYS A 67 -0.28 6.58 3.37
CA CYS A 67 -1.29 7.02 2.41
C CYS A 67 -0.73 7.14 1.00
N SER A 68 -1.66 7.28 0.04
CA SER A 68 -1.34 7.69 -1.32
C SER A 68 -0.30 6.76 -1.96
N VAL A 69 -0.54 5.44 -1.87
CA VAL A 69 0.31 4.35 -2.37
C VAL A 69 1.77 4.41 -1.89
N GLY A 70 1.98 4.85 -0.64
CA GLY A 70 3.32 4.89 -0.04
C GLY A 70 4.04 6.23 -0.14
N THR A 71 3.40 7.27 -0.67
CA THR A 71 4.05 8.58 -0.82
C THR A 71 4.03 9.43 0.45
N GLU A 72 3.15 9.13 1.40
CA GLU A 72 3.01 9.89 2.65
C GLU A 72 2.97 8.93 3.84
N ILE A 73 3.77 9.19 4.87
CA ILE A 73 3.78 8.45 6.14
C ILE A 73 3.42 9.41 7.27
N TYR A 74 2.42 9.07 8.05
CA TYR A 74 1.98 9.81 9.24
C TYR A 74 2.23 8.96 10.48
N LEU A 75 3.01 9.47 11.44
CA LEU A 75 3.38 8.77 12.66
C LEU A 75 2.63 9.33 13.88
N ASN A 76 2.29 8.47 14.82
CA ASN A 76 1.77 8.88 16.13
C ASN A 76 0.60 9.87 16.04
N HIS A 77 -0.30 9.67 15.09
CA HIS A 77 -1.50 10.52 14.87
C HIS A 77 -1.17 11.97 14.44
N SER A 78 0.04 12.19 13.91
CA SER A 78 0.41 13.50 13.37
C SER A 78 -0.48 13.86 12.17
N ASP A 79 -0.78 15.15 12.02
CA ASP A 79 -1.43 15.69 10.81
C ASP A 79 -0.42 16.09 9.72
N THR A 80 0.88 15.99 10.02
CA THR A 80 1.95 16.28 9.06
C THR A 80 2.71 15.00 8.69
N PRO A 81 3.06 14.81 7.40
CA PRO A 81 3.87 13.68 6.97
C PRO A 81 5.24 13.65 7.66
N ASP A 82 5.79 12.45 7.81
CA ASP A 82 7.16 12.24 8.29
C ASP A 82 8.16 12.94 7.36
N ALA A 83 8.97 13.85 7.95
CA ALA A 83 9.89 14.70 7.18
C ALA A 83 11.03 13.88 6.57
N GLU A 84 11.56 12.87 7.27
CA GLU A 84 12.64 12.02 6.78
C GLU A 84 12.19 11.24 5.52
N TRP A 85 10.95 10.71 5.54
CA TRP A 85 10.38 10.07 4.37
C TRP A 85 10.17 11.03 3.21
N SER A 86 9.64 12.22 3.48
CA SER A 86 9.44 13.26 2.48
C SER A 86 10.75 13.70 1.82
N ASP A 87 11.83 13.85 2.58
CA ASP A 87 13.16 14.20 2.08
C ASP A 87 13.72 13.11 1.16
N ILE A 88 13.50 11.82 1.50
CA ILE A 88 13.89 10.69 0.63
C ILE A 88 13.19 10.77 -0.73
N LEU A 89 11.90 11.14 -0.76
CA LEU A 89 11.09 11.20 -1.96
C LEU A 89 11.35 12.44 -2.82
N ALA A 90 11.75 13.56 -2.22
CA ALA A 90 11.97 14.81 -2.93
C ALA A 90 13.10 14.73 -3.96
N SER A 91 14.05 13.81 -3.78
CA SER A 91 15.21 13.68 -4.65
C SER A 91 14.82 13.17 -6.05
N GLY A 92 14.97 14.02 -7.07
CA GLY A 92 14.67 13.68 -8.46
C GLY A 92 13.17 13.71 -8.82
N TRP A 93 12.33 14.25 -7.95
CA TRP A 93 10.91 14.44 -8.20
C TRP A 93 10.60 15.83 -8.74
N ASN A 94 9.78 15.91 -9.79
CA ASN A 94 9.28 17.19 -10.33
C ASN A 94 7.84 17.01 -10.81
N ARG A 95 6.90 17.35 -9.92
CA ARG A 95 5.47 17.19 -10.14
C ARG A 95 4.95 17.99 -11.34
N GLU A 96 5.41 19.25 -11.49
CA GLU A 96 4.96 20.13 -12.57
C GLU A 96 5.40 19.60 -13.94
N LEU A 97 6.62 19.08 -14.04
CA LEU A 97 7.13 18.47 -15.26
C LEU A 97 6.34 17.19 -15.61
N ILE A 98 5.97 16.38 -14.62
CA ILE A 98 5.15 15.19 -14.86
C ILE A 98 3.79 15.61 -15.45
N PHE A 99 3.10 16.59 -14.85
CA PHE A 99 1.85 17.10 -15.39
C PHE A 99 2.02 17.63 -16.83
N SER A 100 3.06 18.41 -17.10
CA SER A 100 3.33 18.92 -18.45
C SER A 100 3.51 17.81 -19.48
N VAL A 101 4.24 16.76 -19.12
CA VAL A 101 4.47 15.60 -20.00
C VAL A 101 3.19 14.81 -20.23
N THR A 102 2.41 14.56 -19.17
CA THR A 102 1.18 13.74 -19.23
C THR A 102 0.07 14.39 -20.03
N GLN A 103 0.02 15.71 -20.16
CA GLN A 103 -0.92 16.44 -21.03
C GLN A 103 -0.88 15.98 -22.52
N SER A 104 0.21 15.36 -22.96
CA SER A 104 0.32 14.85 -24.33
C SER A 104 -0.31 13.47 -24.54
N PHE A 105 -0.93 12.89 -23.52
CA PHE A 105 -1.61 11.59 -23.56
C PHE A 105 -3.11 11.81 -23.34
N PRO A 106 -3.92 11.88 -24.43
CA PRO A 106 -5.36 12.13 -24.31
C PRO A 106 -6.14 10.98 -23.66
N GLU A 107 -5.53 9.82 -23.50
CA GLU A 107 -6.10 8.65 -22.82
C GLU A 107 -6.10 8.80 -21.29
N LEU A 108 -5.33 9.75 -20.75
CA LEU A 108 -5.24 10.02 -19.32
C LEU A 108 -6.31 11.03 -18.90
N GLU A 109 -7.15 10.65 -17.95
CA GLU A 109 -8.09 11.53 -17.27
C GLU A 109 -7.59 11.80 -15.84
N PRO A 110 -7.29 13.06 -15.46
CA PRO A 110 -6.82 13.36 -14.11
C PRO A 110 -7.84 12.93 -13.05
N GLN A 111 -7.36 12.29 -11.99
CA GLN A 111 -8.19 12.05 -10.80
C GLN A 111 -8.49 13.36 -10.07
N PRO A 112 -9.54 13.42 -9.20
CA PRO A 112 -9.89 14.60 -8.43
C PRO A 112 -8.71 15.21 -7.66
N ASP A 113 -8.76 16.52 -7.40
CA ASP A 113 -7.71 17.25 -6.69
C ASP A 113 -7.38 16.66 -5.30
N SER A 114 -8.35 16.02 -4.64
CA SER A 114 -8.14 15.32 -3.37
C SER A 114 -7.13 14.17 -3.48
N GLU A 115 -7.01 13.56 -4.65
CA GLU A 115 -6.09 12.46 -4.93
C GLU A 115 -4.73 12.93 -5.50
N GLN A 116 -4.63 14.19 -5.87
CA GLN A 116 -3.37 14.80 -6.30
C GLN A 116 -2.55 15.20 -5.07
N ARG A 117 -1.36 14.58 -4.88
CA ARG A 117 -0.55 14.81 -3.68
C ARG A 117 0.85 15.36 -4.04
N PRO A 118 1.62 15.88 -3.08
CA PRO A 118 2.95 16.43 -3.38
C PRO A 118 3.87 15.46 -4.12
N PHE A 119 3.80 14.16 -3.78
CA PHE A 119 4.61 13.09 -4.38
C PHE A 119 3.77 12.08 -5.16
N LYS A 120 2.56 12.44 -5.58
CA LYS A 120 1.67 11.58 -6.39
C LYS A 120 0.94 12.41 -7.43
N VAL A 121 0.96 11.94 -8.67
CA VAL A 121 0.15 12.46 -9.77
C VAL A 121 -0.72 11.32 -10.28
N SER A 122 -2.04 11.48 -10.18
CA SER A 122 -3.01 10.40 -10.38
C SER A 122 -3.90 10.64 -11.58
N PHE A 123 -4.12 9.57 -12.33
CA PHE A 123 -4.99 9.56 -13.52
C PHE A 123 -5.89 8.33 -13.50
N PHE A 124 -7.02 8.42 -14.19
CA PHE A 124 -7.72 7.26 -14.70
C PHE A 124 -7.15 6.90 -16.08
N LEU A 125 -6.86 5.63 -16.29
CA LEU A 125 -6.42 5.05 -17.56
C LEU A 125 -7.15 3.73 -17.77
N LYS A 126 -8.00 3.63 -18.80
CA LYS A 126 -8.69 2.40 -19.10
C LYS A 126 -7.72 1.27 -19.44
N GLU A 127 -8.03 0.06 -18.99
CA GLU A 127 -7.21 -1.14 -19.15
C GLU A 127 -6.83 -1.39 -20.63
N GLU A 128 -7.75 -1.15 -21.56
CA GLU A 128 -7.52 -1.32 -23.01
C GLU A 128 -6.36 -0.47 -23.56
N PHE A 129 -5.98 0.61 -22.88
CA PHE A 129 -4.86 1.50 -23.26
C PHE A 129 -3.59 1.25 -22.47
N ALA A 130 -3.66 0.53 -21.34
CA ALA A 130 -2.56 0.42 -20.37
C ALA A 130 -1.28 -0.12 -21.02
N ASP A 131 -1.35 -1.25 -21.70
CA ASP A 131 -0.18 -1.90 -22.34
C ASP A 131 0.55 -1.00 -23.33
N LYS A 132 -0.18 -0.08 -23.99
CA LYS A 132 0.38 0.86 -24.98
C LYS A 132 0.89 2.14 -24.33
N ILE A 133 0.15 2.70 -23.37
CA ILE A 133 0.38 4.04 -22.85
C ILE A 133 1.41 4.06 -21.72
N LEU A 134 1.40 3.08 -20.81
CA LEU A 134 2.32 3.04 -19.67
C LEU A 134 3.81 3.07 -20.11
N PRO A 135 4.28 2.24 -21.06
CA PRO A 135 5.67 2.30 -21.52
C PRO A 135 6.05 3.63 -22.18
N GLN A 136 5.08 4.28 -22.85
CA GLN A 136 5.32 5.58 -23.50
C GLN A 136 5.49 6.71 -22.47
N ILE A 137 4.66 6.72 -21.41
CA ILE A 137 4.77 7.66 -20.28
C ILE A 137 6.13 7.48 -19.62
N GLU A 138 6.48 6.25 -19.24
CA GLU A 138 7.73 5.94 -18.58
C GLU A 138 8.94 6.40 -19.40
N THR A 139 9.00 6.00 -20.68
CA THR A 139 10.06 6.41 -21.61
C THR A 139 10.17 7.92 -21.74
N LYS A 140 9.02 8.61 -21.81
CA LYS A 140 8.99 10.06 -21.98
C LYS A 140 9.48 10.78 -20.73
N LEU A 141 9.04 10.36 -19.54
CA LEU A 141 9.47 10.94 -18.26
C LEU A 141 10.96 10.67 -18.00
N GLN A 142 11.46 9.47 -18.31
CA GLN A 142 12.90 9.13 -18.21
C GLN A 142 13.78 10.01 -19.10
N LYS A 143 13.34 10.39 -20.32
CA LYS A 143 14.06 11.32 -21.20
C LYS A 143 14.25 12.69 -20.59
N TYR A 144 13.38 13.12 -19.69
CA TYR A 144 13.51 14.35 -18.90
C TYR A 144 14.34 14.18 -17.62
N GLY A 145 14.94 13.01 -17.42
CA GLY A 145 15.78 12.72 -16.25
C GLY A 145 15.00 12.45 -14.96
N LEU A 146 13.68 12.25 -15.06
CA LEU A 146 12.85 11.94 -13.90
C LEU A 146 12.99 10.46 -13.52
N ASN A 147 13.21 10.20 -12.23
CA ASN A 147 13.26 8.87 -11.67
C ASN A 147 11.93 8.56 -10.97
N ILE A 148 11.00 8.01 -11.75
CA ILE A 148 9.63 7.74 -11.34
C ILE A 148 9.30 6.24 -11.36
N LYS A 149 8.18 5.89 -10.75
CA LYS A 149 7.52 4.59 -10.84
C LYS A 149 6.07 4.82 -11.28
N LEU A 150 5.57 3.94 -12.14
CA LEU A 150 4.17 3.86 -12.50
C LEU A 150 3.53 2.73 -11.68
N ILE A 151 2.44 3.03 -10.97
CA ILE A 151 1.63 2.05 -10.24
C ILE A 151 0.27 2.02 -10.93
N TYR A 152 -0.05 0.90 -11.57
CA TYR A 152 -1.34 0.68 -12.21
C TYR A 152 -2.10 -0.40 -11.46
N SER A 153 -3.31 -0.11 -11.05
CA SER A 153 -4.12 -1.00 -10.24
C SER A 153 -5.60 -0.94 -10.60
N SER A 154 -6.32 -2.00 -10.24
CA SER A 154 -7.78 -2.10 -10.43
C SER A 154 -8.26 -1.97 -11.87
N GLY A 155 -7.37 -2.09 -12.87
CA GLY A 155 -7.68 -1.93 -14.29
C GLY A 155 -8.03 -0.51 -14.72
N ILE A 156 -7.83 0.51 -13.87
CA ILE A 156 -8.19 1.90 -14.17
C ILE A 156 -7.29 2.95 -13.49
N ASP A 157 -6.74 2.67 -12.31
CA ASP A 157 -6.01 3.67 -11.53
C ASP A 157 -4.53 3.68 -11.91
N LEU A 158 -4.03 4.84 -12.36
CA LEU A 158 -2.63 5.08 -12.64
C LEU A 158 -2.08 6.15 -11.70
N ASP A 159 -1.14 5.78 -10.85
CA ASP A 159 -0.37 6.68 -10.01
C ASP A 159 1.07 6.79 -10.50
N ILE A 160 1.53 8.02 -10.71
CA ILE A 160 2.93 8.35 -11.00
C ILE A 160 3.53 8.86 -9.70
N VAL A 161 4.57 8.17 -9.22
CA VAL A 161 5.20 8.45 -7.93
C VAL A 161 6.73 8.45 -8.04
N PRO A 162 7.47 9.01 -7.07
CA PRO A 162 8.93 8.87 -7.04
C PRO A 162 9.35 7.39 -7.06
N HIS A 163 10.43 7.06 -7.75
CA HIS A 163 10.89 5.66 -7.87
C HIS A 163 11.10 4.96 -6.52
N LYS A 164 11.50 5.71 -5.50
CA LYS A 164 11.70 5.21 -4.13
C LYS A 164 10.40 5.09 -3.32
N SER A 165 9.24 5.34 -3.92
CA SER A 165 7.95 5.32 -3.25
C SER A 165 7.09 4.17 -3.76
N ASP A 166 6.60 3.38 -2.85
CA ASP A 166 5.49 2.43 -2.94
C ASP A 166 5.16 1.92 -1.53
N LYS A 167 4.09 1.14 -1.40
CA LYS A 167 3.68 0.55 -0.11
C LYS A 167 4.80 -0.29 0.53
N GLY A 168 5.58 -1.02 -0.27
CA GLY A 168 6.67 -1.86 0.21
C GLY A 168 7.87 -1.06 0.74
N GLN A 169 8.29 -0.03 0.02
CA GLN A 169 9.37 0.86 0.47
C GLN A 169 8.99 1.61 1.74
N ALA A 170 7.74 2.10 1.83
CA ALA A 170 7.22 2.74 3.03
C ALA A 170 7.19 1.77 4.24
N MET A 171 6.74 0.53 4.01
CA MET A 171 6.79 -0.53 5.03
C MET A 171 8.23 -0.81 5.49
N GLN A 172 9.18 -0.96 4.57
CA GLN A 172 10.59 -1.18 4.93
C GLN A 172 11.18 -0.03 5.75
N PHE A 173 10.86 1.22 5.38
CA PHE A 173 11.26 2.38 6.15
C PHE A 173 10.75 2.30 7.60
N LEU A 174 9.47 2.00 7.80
CA LEU A 174 8.87 1.85 9.12
C LEU A 174 9.45 0.66 9.89
N ARG A 175 9.64 -0.48 9.23
CA ARG A 175 10.25 -1.69 9.81
C ARG A 175 11.64 -1.41 10.33
N GLN A 176 12.47 -0.70 9.56
CA GLN A 176 13.83 -0.32 9.97
C GLN A 176 13.80 0.70 11.12
N LYS A 177 12.94 1.71 11.02
CA LYS A 177 12.77 2.76 12.06
C LYS A 177 12.37 2.16 13.41
N TRP A 178 11.53 1.13 13.41
CA TRP A 178 11.08 0.44 14.61
C TRP A 178 11.86 -0.84 14.95
N LYS A 179 12.86 -1.20 14.14
CA LYS A 179 13.79 -2.32 14.36
C LYS A 179 13.11 -3.69 14.42
N PHE A 180 12.08 -3.91 13.62
CA PHE A 180 11.49 -5.23 13.43
C PHE A 180 12.29 -6.03 12.39
N ALA A 181 12.46 -7.34 12.63
CA ALA A 181 12.97 -8.26 11.63
C ALA A 181 11.90 -8.58 10.57
N ALA A 182 12.31 -9.07 9.41
CA ALA A 182 11.37 -9.47 8.35
C ALA A 182 10.40 -10.56 8.84
N GLU A 183 10.91 -11.55 9.57
CA GLU A 183 10.11 -12.65 10.13
C GLU A 183 9.13 -12.22 11.22
N GLN A 184 9.31 -11.04 11.77
CA GLN A 184 8.41 -10.41 12.74
C GLN A 184 7.46 -9.40 12.07
N THR A 185 7.44 -9.34 10.75
CA THR A 185 6.61 -8.41 9.97
C THR A 185 5.63 -9.19 9.13
N VAL A 186 4.36 -8.81 9.23
CA VAL A 186 3.27 -9.36 8.40
C VAL A 186 2.75 -8.26 7.49
N VAL A 187 2.60 -8.57 6.22
CA VAL A 187 2.02 -7.67 5.22
C VAL A 187 0.78 -8.32 4.59
N CYS A 188 -0.30 -7.56 4.41
CA CYS A 188 -1.56 -8.05 3.86
C CYS A 188 -2.01 -7.18 2.69
N GLY A 189 -2.56 -7.79 1.64
CA GLY A 189 -3.03 -7.08 0.45
C GLY A 189 -3.92 -7.93 -0.45
N ASP A 190 -4.60 -7.27 -1.41
CA ASP A 190 -5.51 -7.89 -2.37
C ASP A 190 -5.25 -7.52 -3.83
N SER A 191 -4.50 -6.47 -4.13
CA SER A 191 -4.45 -5.89 -5.48
C SER A 191 -3.04 -5.56 -5.99
N GLY A 192 -2.96 -5.03 -7.21
CA GLY A 192 -1.70 -4.76 -7.89
C GLY A 192 -0.78 -3.77 -7.15
N ASN A 193 -1.35 -2.79 -6.44
CA ASN A 193 -0.55 -1.83 -5.67
C ASN A 193 0.09 -2.45 -4.41
N ASP A 194 -0.36 -3.64 -3.99
CA ASP A 194 0.19 -4.39 -2.85
C ASP A 194 1.34 -5.32 -3.24
N ILE A 195 1.56 -5.56 -4.52
CA ILE A 195 2.68 -6.38 -5.00
C ILE A 195 4.00 -5.90 -4.37
N ALA A 196 4.17 -4.59 -4.24
CA ALA A 196 5.35 -4.02 -3.60
C ALA A 196 5.54 -4.46 -2.14
N LEU A 197 4.45 -4.66 -1.36
CA LEU A 197 4.53 -5.19 0.01
C LEU A 197 5.12 -6.60 0.04
N PHE A 198 4.79 -7.41 -0.96
CA PHE A 198 5.20 -8.81 -1.03
C PHE A 198 6.55 -9.02 -1.74
N ALA A 199 7.02 -8.03 -2.52
CA ALA A 199 8.20 -8.13 -3.36
C ALA A 199 9.45 -7.51 -2.76
N VAL A 200 9.31 -6.64 -1.74
CA VAL A 200 10.40 -5.81 -1.23
C VAL A 200 11.34 -6.55 -0.30
N GLY A 201 10.91 -7.67 0.29
CA GLY A 201 11.70 -8.48 1.22
C GLY A 201 11.08 -9.85 1.46
N ASN A 202 11.40 -10.44 2.61
CA ASN A 202 10.94 -11.78 3.01
C ASN A 202 9.97 -11.70 4.22
N GLU A 203 9.24 -10.60 4.33
CA GLU A 203 8.16 -10.43 5.31
C GLU A 203 7.09 -11.52 5.11
N ARG A 204 6.38 -11.90 6.18
CA ARG A 204 5.27 -12.83 6.09
C ARG A 204 4.12 -12.18 5.33
N GLY A 205 3.82 -12.67 4.13
CA GLY A 205 2.79 -12.13 3.26
C GLY A 205 1.47 -12.88 3.38
N ILE A 206 0.36 -12.16 3.54
CA ILE A 206 -1.00 -12.71 3.52
C ILE A 206 -1.73 -12.09 2.34
N ILE A 207 -2.03 -12.89 1.32
CA ILE A 207 -2.89 -12.54 0.20
C ILE A 207 -4.29 -13.03 0.57
N VAL A 208 -5.27 -12.11 0.65
CA VAL A 208 -6.65 -12.47 1.04
C VAL A 208 -7.38 -13.22 -0.09
N GLY A 209 -8.42 -14.01 0.26
CA GLY A 209 -9.10 -14.90 -0.68
C GLY A 209 -9.80 -14.20 -1.85
N ASN A 210 -10.25 -12.96 -1.64
CA ASN A 210 -10.85 -12.09 -2.67
C ASN A 210 -9.82 -11.30 -3.50
N ALA A 211 -8.54 -11.71 -3.49
CA ALA A 211 -7.49 -11.00 -4.21
C ALA A 211 -7.75 -10.91 -5.72
N ARG A 212 -7.33 -9.79 -6.30
CA ARG A 212 -7.53 -9.49 -7.71
C ARG A 212 -6.63 -10.31 -8.64
N PRO A 213 -7.06 -10.52 -9.89
CA PRO A 213 -6.33 -11.35 -10.85
C PRO A 213 -4.87 -10.97 -11.06
N GLU A 214 -4.53 -9.67 -11.04
CA GLU A 214 -3.17 -9.19 -11.22
C GLU A 214 -2.23 -9.63 -10.08
N LEU A 215 -2.70 -9.60 -8.82
CA LEU A 215 -1.93 -10.07 -7.68
C LEU A 215 -1.81 -11.60 -7.69
N LEU A 216 -2.89 -12.32 -7.99
CA LEU A 216 -2.87 -13.78 -8.08
C LEU A 216 -1.94 -14.28 -9.19
N LYS A 217 -1.95 -13.61 -10.36
CA LYS A 217 -1.02 -13.90 -11.45
C LYS A 217 0.42 -13.71 -11.01
N TRP A 218 0.73 -12.54 -10.41
CA TRP A 218 2.06 -12.25 -9.89
C TRP A 218 2.50 -13.29 -8.84
N HIS A 219 1.61 -13.64 -7.90
CA HIS A 219 1.90 -14.65 -6.87
C HIS A 219 2.25 -16.02 -7.48
N THR A 220 1.56 -16.41 -8.56
CA THR A 220 1.81 -17.66 -9.27
C THR A 220 3.14 -17.62 -10.04
N GLU A 221 3.49 -16.48 -10.65
CA GLU A 221 4.73 -16.29 -11.39
C GLU A 221 5.97 -16.21 -10.47
N TYR A 222 5.79 -15.72 -9.24
CA TYR A 222 6.87 -15.53 -8.25
C TYR A 222 6.54 -16.24 -6.93
N PRO A 223 6.53 -17.59 -6.90
CA PRO A 223 6.16 -18.33 -5.69
C PRO A 223 7.17 -18.11 -4.56
N ALA A 224 6.68 -18.05 -3.31
CA ALA A 224 7.53 -17.95 -2.12
C ALA A 224 6.85 -18.61 -0.92
N ASP A 225 7.63 -19.30 -0.09
CA ASP A 225 7.17 -20.04 1.09
C ASP A 225 6.81 -19.14 2.29
N TYR A 226 7.25 -17.89 2.25
CA TYR A 226 6.88 -16.85 3.24
C TYR A 226 5.58 -16.11 2.87
N ARG A 227 4.86 -16.54 1.83
CA ARG A 227 3.54 -16.00 1.46
C ARG A 227 2.45 -17.04 1.56
N TYR A 228 1.32 -16.63 2.10
CA TYR A 228 0.13 -17.44 2.29
C TYR A 228 -1.03 -16.83 1.46
N LEU A 229 -1.65 -17.63 0.62
CA LEU A 229 -2.90 -17.30 -0.06
C LEU A 229 -4.04 -17.85 0.79
N ALA A 230 -4.81 -16.95 1.40
CA ALA A 230 -5.93 -17.30 2.25
C ALA A 230 -7.14 -17.79 1.43
N GLN A 231 -8.02 -18.56 2.08
CA GLN A 231 -9.29 -18.99 1.52
C GLN A 231 -10.39 -17.97 1.83
N ASP A 232 -10.34 -17.39 3.03
CA ASP A 232 -11.29 -16.40 3.47
C ASP A 232 -11.00 -15.01 2.90
N ASP A 233 -12.05 -14.23 2.76
CA ASP A 233 -11.99 -12.85 2.23
C ASP A 233 -11.62 -11.85 3.32
N CYS A 234 -10.95 -10.78 2.93
CA CYS A 234 -10.69 -9.58 3.74
C CYS A 234 -10.07 -9.93 5.12
N ALA A 235 -10.56 -9.32 6.21
CA ALA A 235 -10.11 -9.57 7.58
C ALA A 235 -10.17 -11.06 7.97
N GLY A 236 -11.08 -11.85 7.40
CA GLY A 236 -11.12 -13.30 7.58
C GLY A 236 -9.86 -13.98 7.08
N GLY A 237 -9.43 -13.65 5.87
CA GLY A 237 -8.17 -14.15 5.29
C GLY A 237 -6.94 -13.69 6.07
N ILE A 238 -6.98 -12.47 6.64
CA ILE A 238 -5.90 -11.99 7.52
C ILE A 238 -5.83 -12.85 8.79
N LEU A 239 -6.95 -13.12 9.45
CA LEU A 239 -7.00 -13.99 10.64
C LEU A 239 -6.46 -15.40 10.34
N GLU A 240 -6.84 -15.96 9.20
CA GLU A 240 -6.36 -17.26 8.71
C GLU A 240 -4.83 -17.25 8.57
N GLY A 241 -4.28 -16.26 7.86
CA GLY A 241 -2.85 -16.14 7.62
C GLY A 241 -2.03 -15.84 8.88
N LEU A 242 -2.54 -15.02 9.81
CA LEU A 242 -1.88 -14.77 11.10
C LEU A 242 -1.76 -16.06 11.93
N LYS A 243 -2.80 -16.89 11.96
CA LYS A 243 -2.77 -18.22 12.59
C LYS A 243 -1.79 -19.16 11.90
N TYR A 244 -1.77 -19.18 10.55
CA TYR A 244 -0.85 -20.00 9.75
C TYR A 244 0.62 -19.70 10.08
N PHE A 245 0.98 -18.42 10.22
CA PHE A 245 2.34 -18.00 10.56
C PHE A 245 2.66 -18.01 12.07
N GLY A 246 1.69 -18.35 12.93
CA GLY A 246 1.88 -18.43 14.37
C GLY A 246 2.04 -17.07 15.08
N PHE A 247 1.41 -16.03 14.54
CA PHE A 247 1.31 -14.72 15.20
C PHE A 247 0.14 -14.63 16.20
N LEU A 248 -0.83 -15.52 16.02
CA LEU A 248 -2.01 -15.68 16.88
C LEU A 248 -2.12 -17.11 17.39
#